data_051b165efa72260de5d6761dccfa6df1
#
_entry.id   051b165efa72260de5d6761dccfa6df1
#
_cell.length_a   1.000
_cell.length_b   1.000
_cell.length_c   1.000
_cell.angle_alpha   90.00
_cell.angle_beta   90.00
_cell.angle_gamma   90.00
#
_symmetry.space_group_name_H-M   'P 1'
#
loop_
_entity.id
_entity.type
_entity.pdbx_description
1 polymer ?
#
loop_
_entity_poly.entity_id
_entity_poly.type
_entity_poly.pdbx_seq_one_letter_code
_entity_poly.pdbx_strand_id
1 'polypeptide(L)'
;IIPSLIGFLLFIIPIKHEGDVTIPIAIFSGKLVNFLGEYLVYIITITLIISAIFSFIATVFKPKFIINNKLLNSLFSTTSIWLTSRVLGGIFGLLVTLNVGPEMIINSDTGAFVLHDLLTVLFSIFLFAGLFLPLLLNFGLLEFFGALLTKVMRPVFKLPGRSSIDCITSWLGDGTLGIMLTSKQYEDGFYTEREAATISTTFSAVSITFSLVVINTVGLGNMFVPFYL
;
A
#
# COMPACT_ATOMS: atom_id res chain seq x y z
N ILE A 1 -18.10 -17.38 4.72
CA ILE A 1 -16.89 -18.23 4.91
C ILE A 1 -16.11 -18.38 3.61
N ILE A 2 -16.71 -18.82 2.48
CA ILE A 2 -15.99 -19.03 1.21
C ILE A 2 -15.29 -17.76 0.71
N PRO A 3 -15.93 -16.58 0.63
CA PRO A 3 -15.23 -15.37 0.22
C PRO A 3 -14.08 -14.99 1.15
N SER A 4 -14.24 -15.20 2.46
CA SER A 4 -13.16 -14.93 3.42
C SER A 4 -11.96 -15.86 3.22
N LEU A 5 -12.19 -17.14 2.90
CA LEU A 5 -11.11 -18.07 2.59
C LEU A 5 -10.37 -17.66 1.32
N ILE A 6 -11.06 -17.17 0.31
CA ILE A 6 -10.44 -16.62 -0.90
C ILE A 6 -9.59 -15.39 -0.53
N GLY A 7 -10.12 -14.47 0.28
CA GLY A 7 -9.36 -13.31 0.76
C GLY A 7 -8.11 -13.73 1.55
N PHE A 8 -8.24 -14.71 2.42
CA PHE A 8 -7.12 -15.25 3.19
C PHE A 8 -6.03 -15.85 2.29
N LEU A 9 -6.43 -16.65 1.29
CA LEU A 9 -5.51 -17.22 0.32
C LEU A 9 -4.79 -16.14 -0.49
N LEU A 10 -5.48 -15.09 -0.90
CA LEU A 10 -4.92 -14.02 -1.72
C LEU A 10 -3.91 -13.15 -0.99
N PHE A 11 -4.16 -12.85 0.29
CA PHE A 11 -3.39 -11.85 1.03
C PHE A 11 -2.39 -12.42 2.03
N ILE A 12 -2.58 -13.64 2.50
CA ILE A 12 -1.81 -14.17 3.65
C ILE A 12 -1.00 -15.41 3.29
N ILE A 13 -1.49 -16.26 2.38
CA ILE A 13 -0.79 -17.52 2.11
C ILE A 13 0.38 -17.29 1.15
N PRO A 14 1.63 -17.52 1.63
CA PRO A 14 2.78 -17.43 0.76
C PRO A 14 2.82 -18.62 -0.20
N ILE A 15 3.10 -18.32 -1.47
CA ILE A 15 3.27 -19.32 -2.52
C ILE A 15 4.62 -19.13 -3.21
N LYS A 16 5.19 -20.20 -3.72
CA LYS A 16 6.41 -20.13 -4.53
C LYS A 16 6.05 -19.77 -5.97
N HIS A 17 6.65 -18.71 -6.49
CA HIS A 17 6.50 -18.27 -7.88
C HIS A 17 7.86 -17.84 -8.42
N GLU A 18 8.31 -18.46 -9.53
CA GLU A 18 9.59 -18.18 -10.20
C GLU A 18 10.84 -18.25 -9.30
N GLY A 19 10.77 -19.06 -8.24
CA GLY A 19 11.89 -19.24 -7.29
C GLY A 19 11.76 -18.42 -6.00
N ASP A 20 10.93 -17.38 -5.99
CA ASP A 20 10.71 -16.52 -4.84
C ASP A 20 9.43 -16.87 -4.06
N VAL A 21 9.41 -16.53 -2.78
CA VAL A 21 8.23 -16.66 -1.93
C VAL A 21 7.45 -15.35 -1.98
N THR A 22 6.23 -15.42 -2.48
CA THR A 22 5.35 -14.26 -2.63
C THR A 22 3.89 -14.62 -2.32
N ILE A 23 3.00 -13.65 -2.37
CA ILE A 23 1.56 -13.87 -2.17
C ILE A 23 0.81 -13.72 -3.50
N PRO A 24 -0.36 -14.38 -3.69
CA PRO A 24 -1.09 -14.34 -4.96
C PRO A 24 -1.40 -12.93 -5.45
N ILE A 25 -1.74 -12.00 -4.55
CA ILE A 25 -2.05 -10.63 -4.96
C ILE A 25 -0.84 -9.90 -5.57
N ALA A 26 0.37 -10.17 -5.08
CA ALA A 26 1.60 -9.62 -5.65
C ALA A 26 1.88 -10.17 -7.05
N ILE A 27 1.51 -11.45 -7.31
CA ILE A 27 1.61 -12.05 -8.65
C ILE A 27 0.64 -11.37 -9.62
N PHE A 28 -0.60 -11.09 -9.21
CA PHE A 28 -1.55 -10.35 -10.06
C PHE A 28 -1.04 -8.94 -10.34
N SER A 29 -0.47 -8.28 -9.35
CA SER A 29 0.17 -6.97 -9.51
C SER A 29 1.32 -7.03 -10.52
N GLY A 30 2.24 -7.98 -10.37
CA GLY A 30 3.37 -8.16 -11.30
C GLY A 30 2.91 -8.48 -12.73
N LYS A 31 1.89 -9.31 -12.90
CA LYS A 31 1.29 -9.57 -14.23
C LYS A 31 0.69 -8.32 -14.86
N LEU A 32 0.05 -7.46 -14.07
CA LEU A 32 -0.49 -6.18 -14.57
C LEU A 32 0.62 -5.24 -14.99
N VAL A 33 1.68 -5.12 -14.19
CA VAL A 33 2.86 -4.32 -14.52
C VAL A 33 3.47 -4.81 -15.83
N ASN A 34 3.68 -6.12 -15.97
CA ASN A 34 4.25 -6.69 -17.19
C ASN A 34 3.32 -6.54 -18.43
N PHE A 35 2.00 -6.62 -18.21
CA PHE A 35 1.02 -6.49 -19.31
C PHE A 35 0.89 -5.07 -19.82
N LEU A 36 0.86 -4.08 -18.91
CA LEU A 36 0.72 -2.68 -19.28
C LEU A 36 2.06 -2.04 -19.64
N GLY A 37 3.18 -2.53 -19.09
CA GLY A 37 4.51 -2.00 -19.34
C GLY A 37 4.57 -0.47 -19.14
N GLU A 38 5.09 0.24 -20.15
CA GLU A 38 5.23 1.70 -20.10
C GLU A 38 3.89 2.45 -20.04
N TYR A 39 2.80 1.86 -20.52
CA TYR A 39 1.47 2.50 -20.43
C TYR A 39 1.05 2.77 -18.99
N LEU A 40 1.50 1.93 -18.05
CA LEU A 40 1.20 2.10 -16.63
C LEU A 40 1.79 3.39 -16.08
N VAL A 41 2.99 3.76 -16.51
CA VAL A 41 3.66 5.01 -16.13
C VAL A 41 2.83 6.22 -16.57
N TYR A 42 2.31 6.22 -17.81
CA TYR A 42 1.43 7.28 -18.29
C TYR A 42 0.12 7.35 -17.49
N ILE A 43 -0.49 6.21 -17.17
CA ILE A 43 -1.71 6.14 -16.34
C ILE A 43 -1.46 6.77 -14.96
N ILE A 44 -0.35 6.42 -14.33
CA ILE A 44 0.03 6.94 -13.02
C ILE A 44 0.28 8.46 -13.10
N THR A 45 1.04 8.89 -14.09
CA THR A 45 1.33 10.32 -14.28
C THR A 45 0.06 11.14 -14.50
N ILE A 46 -0.86 10.65 -15.32
CA ILE A 46 -2.17 11.29 -15.54
C ILE A 46 -2.95 11.33 -14.22
N THR A 47 -2.94 10.26 -13.44
CA THR A 47 -3.60 10.19 -12.14
C THR A 47 -3.03 11.22 -11.15
N LEU A 48 -1.70 11.35 -11.10
CA LEU A 48 -1.02 12.36 -10.27
C LEU A 48 -1.40 13.78 -10.69
N ILE A 49 -1.42 14.07 -12.00
CA ILE A 49 -1.80 15.39 -12.53
C ILE A 49 -3.26 15.69 -12.21
N ILE A 50 -4.18 14.76 -12.44
CA ILE A 50 -5.60 14.92 -12.11
C ILE A 50 -5.75 15.17 -10.60
N SER A 51 -5.08 14.39 -9.76
CA SER A 51 -5.11 14.56 -8.31
C SER A 51 -4.60 15.94 -7.89
N ALA A 52 -3.51 16.43 -8.48
CA ALA A 52 -2.94 17.74 -8.20
C ALA A 52 -3.92 18.89 -8.62
N ILE A 53 -4.44 18.83 -9.85
CA ILE A 53 -5.36 19.84 -10.38
C ILE A 53 -6.65 19.89 -9.56
N PHE A 54 -7.32 18.76 -9.34
CA PHE A 54 -8.57 18.72 -8.59
C PHE A 54 -8.37 19.11 -7.13
N SER A 55 -7.25 18.73 -6.49
CA SER A 55 -6.94 19.17 -5.13
C SER A 55 -6.67 20.67 -5.05
N PHE A 56 -6.00 21.23 -6.05
CA PHE A 56 -5.80 22.68 -6.13
C PHE A 56 -7.15 23.41 -6.25
N ILE A 57 -8.00 22.95 -7.18
CA ILE A 57 -9.35 23.53 -7.38
C ILE A 57 -10.20 23.40 -6.11
N ALA A 58 -10.18 22.22 -5.49
CA ALA A 58 -10.97 21.96 -4.28
C ALA A 58 -10.54 22.81 -3.09
N THR A 59 -9.23 23.03 -2.92
CA THR A 59 -8.68 23.74 -1.77
C THR A 59 -8.74 25.27 -1.94
N VAL A 60 -8.45 25.77 -3.16
CA VAL A 60 -8.38 27.21 -3.43
C VAL A 60 -9.75 27.77 -3.80
N PHE A 61 -10.43 27.17 -4.76
CA PHE A 61 -11.71 27.71 -5.28
C PHE A 61 -12.94 27.17 -4.56
N LYS A 62 -12.84 26.05 -3.85
CA LYS A 62 -13.92 25.43 -3.06
C LYS A 62 -15.26 25.34 -3.81
N PRO A 63 -15.29 24.77 -5.03
CA PRO A 63 -16.51 24.74 -5.81
C PRO A 63 -17.57 23.85 -5.15
N LYS A 64 -18.82 24.29 -5.15
CA LYS A 64 -19.94 23.62 -4.48
C LYS A 64 -20.13 22.17 -4.91
N PHE A 65 -19.82 21.82 -6.18
CA PHE A 65 -19.96 20.45 -6.67
C PHE A 65 -18.95 19.49 -6.03
N ILE A 66 -17.76 19.93 -5.65
CA ILE A 66 -16.77 19.12 -4.93
C ILE A 66 -17.15 19.05 -3.44
N ILE A 67 -17.46 20.20 -2.82
CA ILE A 67 -17.73 20.26 -1.37
C ILE A 67 -19.00 19.49 -1.00
N ASN A 68 -20.05 19.59 -1.82
CA ASN A 68 -21.32 18.92 -1.55
C ASN A 68 -21.30 17.42 -1.86
N ASN A 69 -20.34 16.95 -2.62
CA ASN A 69 -20.17 15.52 -2.89
C ASN A 69 -19.19 14.92 -1.90
N LYS A 70 -19.68 14.03 -1.03
CA LYS A 70 -18.89 13.41 0.05
C LYS A 70 -17.63 12.72 -0.47
N LEU A 71 -17.72 12.01 -1.60
CA LEU A 71 -16.56 11.32 -2.21
C LEU A 71 -15.53 12.31 -2.77
N LEU A 72 -15.96 13.28 -3.56
CA LEU A 72 -15.06 14.25 -4.16
C LEU A 72 -14.39 15.13 -3.10
N ASN A 73 -15.14 15.50 -2.08
CA ASN A 73 -14.60 16.27 -0.96
C ASN A 73 -13.53 15.47 -0.19
N SER A 74 -13.78 14.21 0.11
CA SER A 74 -12.81 13.34 0.78
C SER A 74 -11.55 13.11 -0.06
N LEU A 75 -11.68 12.96 -1.38
CA LEU A 75 -10.55 12.71 -2.29
C LEU A 75 -9.68 13.94 -2.53
N PHE A 76 -10.30 15.12 -2.69
CA PHE A 76 -9.60 16.29 -3.22
C PHE A 76 -9.44 17.45 -2.22
N SER A 77 -10.30 17.56 -1.21
CA SER A 77 -10.12 18.59 -0.18
C SER A 77 -9.00 18.18 0.78
N THR A 78 -7.98 19.02 0.88
CA THR A 78 -6.77 18.69 1.65
C THR A 78 -6.20 19.95 2.31
N THR A 79 -5.26 19.76 3.25
CA THR A 79 -4.54 20.88 3.88
C THR A 79 -3.46 21.42 2.95
N SER A 80 -2.98 22.63 3.21
CA SER A 80 -1.97 23.30 2.38
C SER A 80 -0.69 22.49 2.18
N ILE A 81 -0.25 21.78 3.23
CA ILE A 81 0.95 20.92 3.15
C ILE A 81 0.74 19.76 2.17
N TRP A 82 -0.36 19.07 2.29
CA TRP A 82 -0.70 17.95 1.38
C TRP A 82 -1.00 18.43 -0.04
N LEU A 83 -1.58 19.66 -0.19
CA LEU A 83 -1.75 20.24 -1.51
C LEU A 83 -0.40 20.48 -2.19
N THR A 84 0.56 21.08 -1.47
CA THR A 84 1.90 21.31 -1.99
C THR A 84 2.55 20.00 -2.41
N SER A 85 2.47 18.96 -1.58
CA SER A 85 3.01 17.64 -1.89
C SER A 85 2.37 17.03 -3.16
N ARG A 86 1.04 17.14 -3.31
CA ARG A 86 0.34 16.63 -4.51
C ARG A 86 0.74 17.40 -5.79
N VAL A 87 0.86 18.72 -5.69
CA VAL A 87 1.29 19.55 -6.83
C VAL A 87 2.72 19.22 -7.23
N LEU A 88 3.64 19.16 -6.27
CA LEU A 88 5.03 18.76 -6.52
C LEU A 88 5.12 17.34 -7.11
N GLY A 89 4.37 16.38 -6.56
CA GLY A 89 4.31 15.03 -7.12
C GLY A 89 3.80 14.99 -8.56
N GLY A 90 2.78 15.76 -8.89
CA GLY A 90 2.29 15.90 -10.27
C GLY A 90 3.32 16.51 -11.22
N ILE A 91 4.03 17.56 -10.78
CA ILE A 91 5.10 18.20 -11.56
C ILE A 91 6.27 17.23 -11.77
N PHE A 92 6.75 16.58 -10.71
CA PHE A 92 7.86 15.63 -10.82
C PHE A 92 7.50 14.42 -11.68
N GLY A 93 6.29 13.86 -11.51
CA GLY A 93 5.81 12.78 -12.37
C GLY A 93 5.79 13.18 -13.84
N LEU A 94 5.36 14.40 -14.17
CA LEU A 94 5.35 14.92 -15.53
C LEU A 94 6.78 15.09 -16.09
N LEU A 95 7.69 15.68 -15.30
CA LEU A 95 9.08 15.90 -15.71
C LEU A 95 9.78 14.57 -16.02
N VAL A 96 9.60 13.57 -15.17
CA VAL A 96 10.18 12.23 -15.35
C VAL A 96 9.58 11.53 -16.57
N THR A 97 8.25 11.56 -16.74
CA THR A 97 7.58 10.92 -17.88
C THR A 97 7.96 11.52 -19.21
N LEU A 98 8.16 12.84 -19.26
CA LEU A 98 8.61 13.55 -20.48
C LEU A 98 10.12 13.54 -20.65
N ASN A 99 10.85 13.04 -19.66
CA ASN A 99 12.33 13.07 -19.61
C ASN A 99 12.89 14.49 -19.80
N VAL A 100 12.27 15.47 -19.15
CA VAL A 100 12.62 16.91 -19.25
C VAL A 100 12.86 17.45 -17.85
N GLY A 101 14.02 18.07 -17.63
CA GLY A 101 14.34 18.73 -16.36
C GLY A 101 15.76 18.46 -15.87
N PRO A 102 16.07 18.86 -14.64
CA PRO A 102 17.37 18.59 -14.04
C PRO A 102 17.63 17.09 -13.93
N GLU A 103 18.87 16.68 -14.27
CA GLU A 103 19.29 15.28 -14.18
C GLU A 103 19.03 14.67 -12.78
N MET A 104 19.19 15.46 -11.73
CA MET A 104 18.90 15.06 -10.35
C MET A 104 17.46 14.57 -10.14
N ILE A 105 16.50 15.02 -10.96
CA ILE A 105 15.09 14.63 -10.86
C ILE A 105 14.76 13.47 -11.81
N ILE A 106 15.31 13.47 -13.02
CA ILE A 106 14.95 12.51 -14.06
C ILE A 106 15.81 11.25 -14.11
N ASN A 107 16.90 11.23 -13.31
CA ASN A 107 17.84 10.10 -13.29
C ASN A 107 17.18 8.78 -12.87
N SER A 108 17.73 7.67 -13.39
CA SER A 108 17.32 6.29 -13.08
C SER A 108 17.38 5.95 -11.60
N ASP A 109 18.26 6.60 -10.84
CA ASP A 109 18.45 6.34 -9.40
C ASP A 109 17.60 7.24 -8.50
N THR A 110 16.80 8.14 -9.08
CA THR A 110 15.97 9.10 -8.36
C THR A 110 14.51 9.07 -8.84
N GLY A 111 14.08 10.07 -9.60
CA GLY A 111 12.68 10.19 -9.99
C GLY A 111 12.21 9.09 -10.93
N ALA A 112 13.06 8.63 -11.86
CA ALA A 112 12.69 7.53 -12.73
C ALA A 112 12.50 6.25 -11.93
N PHE A 113 13.38 5.90 -10.97
CA PHE A 113 13.18 4.80 -10.05
C PHE A 113 11.85 4.88 -9.30
N VAL A 114 11.54 6.06 -8.74
CA VAL A 114 10.30 6.26 -8.00
C VAL A 114 9.07 6.06 -8.89
N LEU A 115 9.09 6.59 -10.11
CA LEU A 115 7.93 6.55 -11.01
C LEU A 115 7.77 5.19 -11.70
N HIS A 116 8.86 4.63 -12.25
CA HIS A 116 8.80 3.41 -13.06
C HIS A 116 8.81 2.13 -12.24
N ASP A 117 9.54 2.10 -11.12
CA ASP A 117 9.67 0.87 -10.32
C ASP A 117 8.74 0.91 -9.11
N LEU A 118 8.82 1.97 -8.28
CA LEU A 118 8.08 2.00 -7.03
C LEU A 118 6.58 2.27 -7.24
N LEU A 119 6.22 3.34 -7.94
CA LEU A 119 4.82 3.74 -8.10
C LEU A 119 4.02 2.78 -8.97
N THR A 120 4.63 2.15 -9.97
CA THR A 120 3.95 1.13 -10.80
C THR A 120 3.55 -0.10 -9.99
N VAL A 121 4.45 -0.59 -9.16
CA VAL A 121 4.18 -1.72 -8.27
C VAL A 121 3.13 -1.35 -7.23
N LEU A 122 3.28 -0.21 -6.55
CA LEU A 122 2.31 0.27 -5.54
C LEU A 122 0.92 0.48 -6.13
N PHE A 123 0.82 1.14 -7.29
CA PHE A 123 -0.46 1.37 -7.96
C PHE A 123 -1.16 0.05 -8.30
N SER A 124 -0.41 -0.90 -8.83
CA SER A 124 -0.94 -2.22 -9.19
C SER A 124 -1.39 -3.02 -7.97
N ILE A 125 -0.61 -3.00 -6.89
CA ILE A 125 -0.98 -3.63 -5.61
C ILE A 125 -2.25 -3.00 -5.05
N PHE A 126 -2.34 -1.67 -5.01
CA PHE A 126 -3.52 -0.99 -4.47
C PHE A 126 -4.78 -1.20 -5.30
N LEU A 127 -4.64 -1.35 -6.62
CA LEU A 127 -5.76 -1.67 -7.49
C LEU A 127 -6.37 -3.04 -7.13
N PHE A 128 -5.56 -4.08 -7.06
CA PHE A 128 -6.02 -5.41 -6.69
C PHE A 128 -6.41 -5.52 -5.21
N ALA A 129 -5.67 -4.86 -4.32
CA ALA A 129 -6.02 -4.81 -2.91
C ALA A 129 -7.40 -4.15 -2.71
N GLY A 130 -7.64 -3.00 -3.33
CA GLY A 130 -8.94 -2.33 -3.26
C GLY A 130 -10.10 -3.19 -3.74
N LEU A 131 -9.85 -4.02 -4.78
CA LEU A 131 -10.86 -4.92 -5.32
C LEU A 131 -11.14 -6.13 -4.41
N PHE A 132 -10.09 -6.74 -3.85
CA PHE A 132 -10.20 -8.01 -3.13
C PHE A 132 -10.21 -7.87 -1.60
N LEU A 133 -9.79 -6.73 -1.05
CA LEU A 133 -9.77 -6.49 0.38
C LEU A 133 -11.14 -6.73 1.07
N PRO A 134 -12.28 -6.37 0.47
CA PRO A 134 -13.59 -6.67 1.04
C PRO A 134 -13.82 -8.16 1.29
N LEU A 135 -13.21 -9.06 0.51
CA LEU A 135 -13.31 -10.52 0.73
C LEU A 135 -12.67 -10.93 2.06
N LEU A 136 -11.60 -10.25 2.45
CA LEU A 136 -10.94 -10.50 3.73
C LEU A 136 -11.69 -9.84 4.89
N LEU A 137 -12.15 -8.59 4.71
CA LEU A 137 -12.69 -7.77 5.78
C LEU A 137 -14.14 -8.09 6.15
N ASN A 138 -15.02 -8.36 5.16
CA ASN A 138 -16.47 -8.25 5.36
C ASN A 138 -17.18 -9.59 5.60
N PHE A 139 -16.47 -10.70 5.68
CA PHE A 139 -17.09 -12.03 5.75
C PHE A 139 -16.76 -12.83 7.03
N GLY A 140 -16.38 -12.15 8.11
CA GLY A 140 -16.26 -12.71 9.45
C GLY A 140 -14.94 -13.40 9.79
N LEU A 141 -13.97 -13.41 8.88
CA LEU A 141 -12.66 -14.01 9.15
C LEU A 141 -11.87 -13.24 10.22
N LEU A 142 -11.90 -11.91 10.11
CA LEU A 142 -11.22 -11.05 11.08
C LEU A 142 -11.82 -11.17 12.47
N GLU A 143 -13.13 -11.32 12.57
CA GLU A 143 -13.86 -11.55 13.82
C GLU A 143 -13.43 -12.89 14.43
N PHE A 144 -13.35 -13.94 13.63
CA PHE A 144 -12.96 -15.26 14.06
C PHE A 144 -11.52 -15.28 14.60
N PHE A 145 -10.56 -14.86 13.80
CA PHE A 145 -9.16 -14.79 14.25
C PHE A 145 -8.97 -13.75 15.34
N GLY A 146 -9.69 -12.63 15.28
CA GLY A 146 -9.70 -11.61 16.30
C GLY A 146 -10.10 -12.16 17.66
N ALA A 147 -11.18 -12.95 17.72
CA ALA A 147 -11.61 -13.57 18.96
C ALA A 147 -10.59 -14.60 19.48
N LEU A 148 -10.08 -15.45 18.58
CA LEU A 148 -9.12 -16.50 18.92
C LEU A 148 -7.80 -15.92 19.46
N LEU A 149 -7.25 -14.92 18.77
CA LEU A 149 -5.94 -14.35 19.06
C LEU A 149 -5.97 -13.21 20.10
N THR A 150 -7.15 -12.75 20.54
CA THR A 150 -7.28 -11.74 21.59
C THR A 150 -6.57 -12.17 22.89
N LYS A 151 -6.59 -13.46 23.22
CA LYS A 151 -5.93 -14.02 24.41
C LYS A 151 -4.40 -13.87 24.38
N VAL A 152 -3.82 -13.70 23.21
CA VAL A 152 -2.39 -13.46 23.02
C VAL A 152 -2.10 -11.98 22.79
N MET A 153 -2.83 -11.36 21.86
CA MET A 153 -2.58 -9.98 21.45
C MET A 153 -2.80 -8.96 22.56
N ARG A 154 -3.85 -9.12 23.38
CA ARG A 154 -4.15 -8.19 24.48
C ARG A 154 -3.08 -8.20 25.59
N PRO A 155 -2.68 -9.33 26.19
CA PRO A 155 -1.71 -9.33 27.27
C PRO A 155 -0.28 -9.05 26.81
N VAL A 156 0.13 -9.55 25.64
CA VAL A 156 1.52 -9.42 25.15
C VAL A 156 1.74 -8.05 24.49
N PHE A 157 0.87 -7.66 23.54
CA PHE A 157 1.08 -6.48 22.71
C PHE A 157 0.16 -5.30 23.06
N LYS A 158 -0.82 -5.52 23.94
CA LYS A 158 -1.88 -4.53 24.28
C LYS A 158 -2.70 -4.07 23.06
N LEU A 159 -2.77 -4.92 22.05
CA LEU A 159 -3.48 -4.68 20.78
C LEU A 159 -4.75 -5.54 20.70
N PRO A 160 -5.77 -5.13 19.93
CA PRO A 160 -6.94 -5.95 19.67
C PRO A 160 -6.54 -7.22 18.90
N GLY A 161 -7.27 -8.33 19.13
CA GLY A 161 -6.96 -9.60 18.46
C GLY A 161 -7.02 -9.54 16.93
N ARG A 162 -7.86 -8.67 16.36
CA ARG A 162 -7.97 -8.46 14.91
C ARG A 162 -6.65 -7.99 14.29
N SER A 163 -5.84 -7.23 15.02
CA SER A 163 -4.54 -6.73 14.54
C SER A 163 -3.55 -7.83 14.20
N SER A 164 -3.76 -9.05 14.69
CA SER A 164 -2.93 -10.19 14.30
C SER A 164 -2.96 -10.47 12.80
N ILE A 165 -4.11 -10.26 12.15
CA ILE A 165 -4.24 -10.45 10.71
C ILE A 165 -3.46 -9.38 9.96
N ASP A 166 -3.55 -8.12 10.40
CA ASP A 166 -2.80 -7.01 9.80
C ASP A 166 -1.29 -7.24 9.93
N CYS A 167 -0.84 -7.65 11.13
CA CYS A 167 0.56 -7.97 11.39
C CYS A 167 1.07 -9.12 10.52
N ILE A 168 0.30 -10.22 10.41
CA ILE A 168 0.66 -11.38 9.60
C ILE A 168 0.69 -11.02 8.12
N THR A 169 -0.33 -10.28 7.63
CA THR A 169 -0.40 -9.83 6.23
C THR A 169 0.79 -8.95 5.88
N SER A 170 1.18 -8.05 6.77
CA SER A 170 2.32 -7.18 6.59
C SER A 170 3.64 -7.96 6.62
N TRP A 171 3.80 -8.86 7.54
CA TRP A 171 5.07 -9.57 7.77
C TRP A 171 5.33 -10.66 6.73
N LEU A 172 4.34 -11.52 6.45
CA LEU A 172 4.47 -12.62 5.46
C LEU A 172 4.19 -12.15 4.03
N GLY A 173 3.35 -11.15 3.87
CA GLY A 173 2.95 -10.61 2.58
C GLY A 173 3.72 -9.35 2.21
N ASP A 174 3.02 -8.22 2.22
CA ASP A 174 3.55 -6.92 1.87
C ASP A 174 3.17 -5.87 2.92
N GLY A 175 4.15 -5.06 3.33
CA GLY A 175 3.95 -4.02 4.35
C GLY A 175 2.91 -2.98 3.96
N THR A 176 2.80 -2.66 2.67
CA THR A 176 1.81 -1.70 2.17
C THR A 176 0.38 -2.22 2.31
N LEU A 177 0.18 -3.52 2.10
CA LEU A 177 -1.11 -4.19 2.33
C LEU A 177 -1.48 -4.21 3.81
N GLY A 178 -0.54 -4.48 4.70
CA GLY A 178 -0.77 -4.41 6.14
C GLY A 178 -1.19 -3.03 6.60
N ILE A 179 -0.53 -1.97 6.12
CA ILE A 179 -0.89 -0.58 6.42
C ILE A 179 -2.27 -0.24 5.85
N MET A 180 -2.59 -0.66 4.63
CA MET A 180 -3.89 -0.44 4.01
C MET A 180 -5.02 -1.11 4.81
N LEU A 181 -4.80 -2.35 5.26
CA LEU A 181 -5.72 -3.09 6.13
C LEU A 181 -5.95 -2.33 7.45
N THR A 182 -4.88 -1.92 8.11
CA THR A 182 -4.94 -1.18 9.38
C THR A 182 -5.65 0.16 9.21
N SER A 183 -5.35 0.90 8.15
CA SER A 183 -6.03 2.16 7.84
C SER A 183 -7.53 1.96 7.65
N LYS A 184 -7.92 0.93 6.90
CA LYS A 184 -9.34 0.62 6.68
C LYS A 184 -10.05 0.24 7.97
N GLN A 185 -9.45 -0.58 8.82
CA GLN A 185 -10.01 -0.95 10.11
C GLN A 185 -10.09 0.23 11.09
N TYR A 186 -9.15 1.17 11.01
CA TYR A 186 -9.23 2.43 11.76
C TYR A 186 -10.39 3.31 11.27
N GLU A 187 -10.56 3.48 9.96
CA GLU A 187 -11.69 4.21 9.37
C GLU A 187 -13.05 3.60 9.74
N ASP A 188 -13.12 2.27 9.80
CA ASP A 188 -14.32 1.53 10.18
C ASP A 188 -14.57 1.53 11.71
N GLY A 189 -13.68 2.14 12.51
CA GLY A 189 -13.83 2.34 13.95
C GLY A 189 -13.44 1.12 14.81
N PHE A 190 -12.73 0.14 14.25
CA PHE A 190 -12.27 -1.04 15.00
C PHE A 190 -11.00 -0.79 15.80
N TYR A 191 -10.19 0.19 15.41
CA TYR A 191 -8.97 0.59 16.10
C TYR A 191 -9.05 2.02 16.60
N THR A 192 -8.43 2.25 17.75
CA THR A 192 -8.09 3.60 18.19
C THR A 192 -6.91 4.13 17.38
N GLU A 193 -6.73 5.46 17.36
CA GLU A 193 -5.59 6.11 16.71
C GLU A 193 -4.24 5.53 17.17
N ARG A 194 -4.11 5.32 18.48
CA ARG A 194 -2.89 4.75 19.07
C ARG A 194 -2.65 3.30 18.62
N GLU A 195 -3.69 2.47 18.59
CA GLU A 195 -3.59 1.09 18.13
C GLU A 195 -3.20 1.05 16.63
N ALA A 196 -3.87 1.83 15.79
CA ALA A 196 -3.55 1.92 14.37
C ALA A 196 -2.11 2.40 14.13
N ALA A 197 -1.67 3.46 14.83
CA ALA A 197 -0.31 3.95 14.74
C ALA A 197 0.72 2.88 15.17
N THR A 198 0.46 2.16 16.27
CA THR A 198 1.36 1.09 16.75
C THR A 198 1.45 -0.05 15.74
N ILE A 199 0.32 -0.51 15.19
CA ILE A 199 0.30 -1.59 14.20
C ILE A 199 1.09 -1.18 12.94
N SER A 200 0.81 0.02 12.42
CA SER A 200 1.44 0.50 11.18
C SER A 200 2.93 0.78 11.31
N THR A 201 3.40 1.23 12.47
CA THR A 201 4.82 1.59 12.65
C THR A 201 5.68 0.46 13.19
N THR A 202 5.11 -0.45 14.00
CA THR A 202 5.87 -1.51 14.66
C THR A 202 5.80 -2.84 13.92
N PHE A 203 4.63 -3.20 13.42
CA PHE A 203 4.39 -4.51 12.82
C PHE A 203 4.32 -4.48 11.29
N SER A 204 4.15 -3.32 10.69
CA SER A 204 4.03 -3.15 9.24
C SER A 204 5.24 -2.44 8.62
N ALA A 205 6.34 -2.34 9.34
CA ALA A 205 7.52 -1.60 8.88
C ALA A 205 8.22 -2.30 7.69
N VAL A 206 8.42 -3.61 7.79
CA VAL A 206 9.16 -4.38 6.77
C VAL A 206 8.62 -5.80 6.66
N SER A 207 8.32 -6.24 5.44
CA SER A 207 7.98 -7.64 5.16
C SER A 207 9.23 -8.52 5.01
N ILE A 208 9.06 -9.83 5.22
CA ILE A 208 10.12 -10.83 4.95
C ILE A 208 10.61 -10.72 3.51
N THR A 209 9.69 -10.62 2.56
CA THR A 209 9.98 -10.53 1.13
C THR A 209 10.84 -9.31 0.79
N PHE A 210 10.45 -8.14 1.30
CA PHE A 210 11.20 -6.91 1.08
C PHE A 210 12.59 -6.96 1.74
N SER A 211 12.68 -7.47 2.96
CA SER A 211 13.96 -7.67 3.65
C SER A 211 14.89 -8.60 2.87
N LEU A 212 14.35 -9.68 2.30
CA LEU A 212 15.13 -10.60 1.46
C LEU A 212 15.66 -9.91 0.21
N VAL A 213 14.83 -9.11 -0.46
CA VAL A 213 15.27 -8.33 -1.63
C VAL A 213 16.39 -7.38 -1.27
N VAL A 214 16.24 -6.58 -0.22
CA VAL A 214 17.27 -5.62 0.23
C VAL A 214 18.58 -6.34 0.57
N ILE A 215 18.52 -7.42 1.35
CA ILE A 215 19.72 -8.16 1.78
C ILE A 215 20.42 -8.81 0.57
N ASN A 216 19.67 -9.34 -0.41
CA ASN A 216 20.23 -9.88 -1.64
C ASN A 216 20.87 -8.79 -2.52
N THR A 217 20.25 -7.62 -2.62
CA THR A 217 20.78 -6.50 -3.41
C THR A 217 22.15 -6.00 -2.88
N VAL A 218 22.34 -6.04 -1.58
CA VAL A 218 23.65 -5.70 -0.98
C VAL A 218 24.64 -6.87 -0.91
N GLY A 219 24.32 -8.01 -1.52
CA GLY A 219 25.20 -9.19 -1.59
C GLY A 219 25.27 -10.02 -0.32
N LEU A 220 24.39 -9.81 0.64
CA LEU A 220 24.39 -10.49 1.95
C LEU A 220 23.30 -11.57 2.06
N GLY A 221 22.82 -12.11 0.95
CA GLY A 221 21.73 -13.11 0.91
C GLY A 221 21.95 -14.31 1.83
N ASN A 222 23.19 -14.79 1.94
CA ASN A 222 23.54 -15.89 2.84
C ASN A 222 23.38 -15.57 4.34
N MET A 223 23.30 -14.29 4.69
CA MET A 223 23.14 -13.81 6.07
C MET A 223 21.68 -13.49 6.41
N PHE A 224 20.74 -13.72 5.49
CA PHE A 224 19.33 -13.43 5.72
C PHE A 224 18.78 -14.15 6.96
N VAL A 225 19.02 -15.44 7.08
CA VAL A 225 18.50 -16.24 8.21
C VAL A 225 19.07 -15.77 9.56
N PRO A 226 20.40 -15.64 9.76
CA PRO A 226 20.93 -15.19 11.04
C PRO A 226 20.65 -13.73 11.35
N PHE A 227 20.28 -12.93 10.36
CA PHE A 227 20.00 -11.49 10.54
C PHE A 227 18.52 -11.19 10.80
N TYR A 228 17.63 -12.00 10.22
CA TYR A 228 16.20 -11.74 10.27
C TYR A 228 15.42 -12.67 11.21
N LEU A 229 15.90 -13.87 11.45
CA LEU A 229 15.30 -14.89 12.33
C LEU A 229 16.11 -15.08 13.59
#